data_766c44b4bd8e36dfff3e5a9f366c82eb
#
_entry.id   766c44b4bd8e36dfff3e5a9f366c82eb
#
_cell.length_a   1.000
_cell.length_b   1.000
_cell.length_c   1.000
_cell.angle_alpha   90.00
_cell.angle_beta   90.00
_cell.angle_gamma   90.00
#
_symmetry.space_group_name_H-M   'P 1'
#
loop_
_entity.id
_entity.type
_entity.pdbx_description
1 polymer ?
#
loop_
_entity_poly.entity_id
_entity_poly.type
_entity_poly.pdbx_seq_one_letter_code
_entity_poly.pdbx_strand_id
1 'polypeptide(L)'
;MAAHISKPLQICRNGGKNNYAKLKEIFMDFEQTIIEALKKHKELSGYKLISSKNKSRELFLIKDKIDINRGKDVTGYNLTVYVDFEENGTKYKGSTQLALPPTLSQAELEEKINQGIFSAKFVKTQWYPLSKPEKADLILPHSDIDENKLGEQTQKIAEAILAEKSQNAVMNSAEVFLTTSDIRFQNSEGVDLRYKTASNKIEVITSCKAEPDDVEVYGDASYANLSTAQIRELVKNQLQETEDRSVAKKSKHIKSINVILRNSSVPNFFDFFVWQASGAAVFQKASRAEIGKNFQGASVSGDLLTITLKPFIDNSTSSAPFDSDGIVLRPVTIIEKGVVKQLHCNLKIAQYLNIKPTGEIPNFEVACGSRSYAEMQKEPYVEILRFSDFLCDTVTGDFGGEFRLAKYFDGEKIRIINNGAISANIFEVQNRMFFSKESMQHKSYLGPKAILLPGLEISGE
;
A
#
# COMPACT_ATOMS: atom_id res chain seq x y z
N MET A 1 -46.15 -39.32 3.49
CA MET A 1 -45.42 -39.60 2.24
C MET A 1 -43.95 -39.19 2.44
N ALA A 2 -43.05 -40.07 2.10
CA ALA A 2 -41.71 -40.21 2.66
C ALA A 2 -40.71 -39.06 2.37
N ALA A 3 -40.00 -38.73 3.42
CA ALA A 3 -38.80 -37.90 3.39
C ALA A 3 -37.63 -38.63 2.73
N HIS A 4 -36.96 -38.01 1.76
CA HIS A 4 -35.64 -38.44 1.29
C HIS A 4 -34.59 -37.65 2.01
N ILE A 5 -33.93 -38.30 2.97
CA ILE A 5 -32.68 -37.83 3.63
C ILE A 5 -31.52 -38.21 2.71
N SER A 6 -30.87 -37.27 2.13
CA SER A 6 -29.61 -37.49 1.39
C SER A 6 -28.44 -37.63 2.37
N LYS A 7 -27.72 -38.76 2.25
CA LYS A 7 -26.50 -39.08 3.01
C LYS A 7 -25.38 -38.11 2.69
N PRO A 8 -24.51 -37.74 3.70
CA PRO A 8 -23.34 -36.93 3.44
C PRO A 8 -22.26 -37.77 2.71
N LEU A 9 -21.65 -37.16 1.70
CA LEU A 9 -20.47 -37.70 1.00
C LEU A 9 -19.31 -37.88 1.97
N GLN A 10 -18.91 -39.13 2.16
CA GLN A 10 -17.64 -39.50 2.80
C GLN A 10 -16.49 -39.13 1.89
N ILE A 11 -15.76 -38.04 2.19
CA ILE A 11 -14.51 -37.70 1.50
C ILE A 11 -13.41 -38.57 2.08
N CYS A 12 -12.85 -39.45 1.24
CA CYS A 12 -11.73 -40.34 1.53
C CYS A 12 -10.50 -39.57 2.04
N ARG A 13 -10.14 -39.81 3.31
CA ARG A 13 -8.82 -39.48 3.85
C ARG A 13 -7.83 -40.58 3.41
N ASN A 14 -7.17 -40.40 2.27
CA ASN A 14 -5.88 -41.03 1.96
C ASN A 14 -5.37 -40.47 0.63
N GLY A 15 -4.33 -39.62 0.65
CA GLY A 15 -3.69 -39.10 -0.57
C GLY A 15 -2.97 -37.77 -0.44
N GLY A 16 -2.88 -37.17 0.75
CA GLY A 16 -2.43 -35.77 0.87
C GLY A 16 -0.95 -35.48 0.53
N LYS A 17 -0.04 -36.43 0.73
CA LYS A 17 1.41 -36.17 0.51
C LYS A 17 1.83 -36.37 -0.96
N ASN A 18 1.25 -37.30 -1.68
CA ASN A 18 1.60 -37.55 -3.09
C ASN A 18 1.02 -36.53 -4.06
N ASN A 19 -0.14 -35.94 -3.73
CA ASN A 19 -0.74 -34.92 -4.58
C ASN A 19 0.01 -33.56 -4.49
N TYR A 20 0.59 -33.21 -3.35
CA TYR A 20 1.37 -31.97 -3.20
C TYR A 20 2.68 -31.99 -3.98
N ALA A 21 3.40 -33.12 -3.99
CA ALA A 21 4.61 -33.27 -4.80
C ALA A 21 4.29 -33.20 -6.30
N LYS A 22 3.22 -33.87 -6.73
CA LYS A 22 2.75 -33.88 -8.12
C LYS A 22 2.27 -32.51 -8.61
N LEU A 23 1.58 -31.73 -7.76
CA LEU A 23 1.18 -30.37 -8.06
C LEU A 23 2.42 -29.43 -8.15
N LYS A 24 3.43 -29.64 -7.31
CA LYS A 24 4.68 -28.85 -7.36
C LYS A 24 5.47 -29.12 -8.64
N GLU A 25 5.52 -30.37 -9.11
CA GLU A 25 6.09 -30.75 -10.41
C GLU A 25 5.29 -30.14 -11.58
N ILE A 26 3.96 -30.19 -11.55
CA ILE A 26 3.10 -29.61 -12.60
C ILE A 26 3.28 -28.10 -12.71
N PHE A 27 3.46 -27.37 -11.61
CA PHE A 27 3.62 -25.91 -11.63
C PHE A 27 5.01 -25.45 -12.07
N MET A 28 6.07 -26.17 -11.73
CA MET A 28 7.40 -25.93 -12.32
C MET A 28 7.41 -26.24 -13.83
N ASP A 29 6.60 -27.19 -14.26
CA ASP A 29 6.42 -27.58 -15.64
C ASP A 29 5.75 -26.44 -16.46
N PHE A 30 4.74 -25.74 -15.91
CA PHE A 30 4.04 -24.67 -16.64
C PHE A 30 4.90 -23.41 -16.85
N GLU A 31 5.73 -23.00 -15.88
CA GLU A 31 6.72 -21.93 -16.09
C GLU A 31 7.69 -22.28 -17.22
N GLN A 32 8.19 -23.50 -17.18
CA GLN A 32 9.09 -23.99 -18.23
C GLN A 32 8.39 -24.05 -19.59
N THR A 33 7.14 -24.49 -19.62
CA THR A 33 6.31 -24.52 -20.84
C THR A 33 6.12 -23.12 -21.44
N ILE A 34 5.87 -22.10 -20.58
CA ILE A 34 5.80 -20.70 -21.03
C ILE A 34 7.13 -20.26 -21.65
N ILE A 35 8.25 -20.51 -20.99
CA ILE A 35 9.58 -20.10 -21.46
C ILE A 35 9.94 -20.82 -22.78
N GLU A 36 9.59 -22.09 -22.91
CA GLU A 36 9.82 -22.86 -24.14
C GLU A 36 8.94 -22.38 -25.29
N ALA A 37 7.69 -22.02 -25.02
CA ALA A 37 6.83 -21.40 -26.02
C ALA A 37 7.41 -20.06 -26.51
N LEU A 38 7.88 -19.20 -25.61
CA LEU A 38 8.49 -17.91 -25.95
C LEU A 38 9.73 -18.03 -26.85
N LYS A 39 10.56 -19.04 -26.63
CA LYS A 39 11.77 -19.28 -27.45
C LYS A 39 11.50 -19.55 -28.94
N LYS A 40 10.28 -19.95 -29.29
CA LYS A 40 9.88 -20.21 -30.69
C LYS A 40 9.65 -18.91 -31.49
N HIS A 41 9.45 -17.76 -30.83
CA HIS A 41 9.08 -16.51 -31.46
C HIS A 41 10.29 -15.60 -31.68
N LYS A 42 10.83 -15.61 -32.90
CA LYS A 42 12.01 -14.82 -33.31
C LYS A 42 11.76 -13.30 -33.29
N GLU A 43 10.52 -12.87 -33.32
CA GLU A 43 10.12 -11.46 -33.33
C GLU A 43 10.08 -10.84 -31.91
N LEU A 44 10.17 -11.66 -30.84
CA LEU A 44 10.31 -11.19 -29.48
C LEU A 44 11.69 -10.56 -29.27
N SER A 45 11.72 -9.31 -28.82
CA SER A 45 12.94 -8.66 -28.33
C SER A 45 13.22 -8.96 -26.85
N GLY A 46 12.22 -9.46 -26.11
CA GLY A 46 12.35 -9.86 -24.73
C GLY A 46 11.02 -10.19 -24.06
N TYR A 47 11.11 -10.64 -22.83
CA TYR A 47 9.94 -10.89 -21.97
C TYR A 47 10.28 -10.65 -20.49
N LYS A 48 9.25 -10.46 -19.68
CA LYS A 48 9.29 -10.67 -18.23
C LYS A 48 8.12 -11.54 -17.78
N LEU A 49 8.39 -12.48 -16.87
CA LEU A 49 7.42 -13.40 -16.29
C LEU A 49 7.43 -13.23 -14.78
N ILE A 50 6.27 -12.92 -14.21
CA ILE A 50 6.05 -12.89 -12.77
C ILE A 50 5.12 -14.04 -12.43
N SER A 51 5.61 -14.99 -11.66
CA SER A 51 4.81 -16.07 -11.10
C SER A 51 4.47 -15.75 -9.66
N SER A 52 3.23 -15.99 -9.26
CA SER A 52 2.79 -15.82 -7.88
C SER A 52 1.98 -17.02 -7.42
N LYS A 53 2.35 -17.57 -6.25
CA LYS A 53 1.55 -18.59 -5.58
C LYS A 53 1.03 -18.01 -4.27
N ASN A 54 -0.30 -17.90 -4.18
CA ASN A 54 -0.98 -17.28 -3.05
C ASN A 54 -1.81 -18.31 -2.31
N LYS A 55 -1.62 -18.41 -0.98
CA LYS A 55 -2.51 -19.15 -0.10
C LYS A 55 -3.16 -18.19 0.87
N SER A 56 -4.48 -18.25 1.03
CA SER A 56 -5.19 -17.42 1.97
C SER A 56 -6.20 -18.17 2.82
N ARG A 57 -6.49 -17.58 3.98
CA ARG A 57 -7.67 -17.85 4.81
C ARG A 57 -8.37 -16.53 5.07
N GLU A 58 -9.67 -16.54 4.93
CA GLU A 58 -10.53 -15.36 5.03
C GLU A 58 -11.66 -15.66 5.99
N LEU A 59 -11.84 -14.79 6.99
CA LEU A 59 -12.96 -14.83 7.92
C LEU A 59 -13.78 -13.56 7.79
N PHE A 60 -15.10 -13.73 7.78
CA PHE A 60 -16.07 -12.65 7.79
C PHE A 60 -16.87 -12.80 9.09
N LEU A 61 -16.87 -11.75 9.92
CA LEU A 61 -17.58 -11.71 11.16
C LEU A 61 -18.75 -10.73 11.06
N ILE A 62 -19.89 -11.13 11.60
CA ILE A 62 -21.04 -10.27 11.84
C ILE A 62 -21.27 -10.27 13.35
N LYS A 63 -21.05 -9.12 13.98
CA LYS A 63 -20.97 -8.98 15.44
C LYS A 63 -19.92 -9.94 16.03
N ASP A 64 -20.32 -10.84 16.91
CA ASP A 64 -19.47 -11.82 17.59
C ASP A 64 -19.44 -13.22 16.92
N LYS A 65 -20.02 -13.35 15.72
CA LYS A 65 -20.16 -14.65 15.03
C LYS A 65 -19.39 -14.68 13.71
N ILE A 66 -18.75 -15.81 13.46
CA ILE A 66 -18.19 -16.10 12.14
C ILE A 66 -19.35 -16.44 11.19
N ASP A 67 -19.50 -15.63 10.15
CA ASP A 67 -20.48 -15.82 9.08
C ASP A 67 -19.90 -16.66 7.93
N ILE A 68 -18.70 -16.28 7.43
CA ILE A 68 -18.03 -16.98 6.33
C ILE A 68 -16.61 -17.32 6.73
N ASN A 69 -16.18 -18.53 6.37
CA ASN A 69 -14.79 -18.98 6.45
C ASN A 69 -14.43 -19.66 5.13
N ARG A 70 -13.51 -19.06 4.38
CA ARG A 70 -13.06 -19.59 3.11
C ARG A 70 -11.55 -19.59 2.98
N GLY A 71 -11.02 -20.44 2.08
CA GLY A 71 -9.61 -20.48 1.76
C GLY A 71 -9.38 -20.56 0.27
N LYS A 72 -8.25 -20.01 -0.16
CA LYS A 72 -7.79 -20.04 -1.55
C LYS A 72 -6.36 -20.57 -1.61
N ASP A 73 -6.04 -21.29 -2.67
CA ASP A 73 -4.68 -21.65 -3.09
C ASP A 73 -4.64 -21.44 -4.60
N VAL A 74 -4.04 -20.33 -5.04
CA VAL A 74 -4.09 -19.88 -6.42
C VAL A 74 -2.67 -19.59 -6.92
N THR A 75 -2.34 -20.13 -8.09
CA THR A 75 -1.12 -19.78 -8.82
C THR A 75 -1.49 -18.97 -10.06
N GLY A 76 -0.80 -17.87 -10.28
CA GLY A 76 -0.98 -16.99 -11.42
C GLY A 76 0.34 -16.66 -12.09
N TYR A 77 0.30 -16.42 -13.40
CA TYR A 77 1.43 -16.04 -14.21
C TYR A 77 1.08 -14.77 -15.00
N ASN A 78 1.89 -13.72 -14.82
CA ASN A 78 1.79 -12.48 -15.57
C ASN A 78 3.00 -12.39 -16.50
N LEU A 79 2.75 -12.57 -17.78
CA LEU A 79 3.76 -12.47 -18.84
C LEU A 79 3.67 -11.11 -19.52
N THR A 80 4.78 -10.38 -19.59
CA THR A 80 4.91 -9.23 -20.50
C THR A 80 5.82 -9.62 -21.64
N VAL A 81 5.33 -9.49 -22.87
CA VAL A 81 6.11 -9.68 -24.09
C VAL A 81 6.54 -8.33 -24.66
N TYR A 82 7.73 -8.26 -25.24
CA TYR A 82 8.30 -7.06 -25.83
C TYR A 82 8.66 -7.29 -27.28
N VAL A 83 8.40 -6.28 -28.12
CA VAL A 83 8.78 -6.24 -29.54
C VAL A 83 9.48 -4.92 -29.79
N ASP A 84 10.76 -4.95 -30.14
CA ASP A 84 11.50 -3.77 -30.58
C ASP A 84 11.32 -3.54 -32.08
N PHE A 85 11.11 -2.29 -32.47
CA PHE A 85 11.01 -1.89 -33.86
C PHE A 85 11.55 -0.48 -34.08
N GLU A 86 11.81 -0.14 -35.33
CA GLU A 86 12.29 1.17 -35.70
C GLU A 86 11.33 1.81 -36.71
N GLU A 87 11.05 3.09 -36.53
CA GLU A 87 10.22 3.87 -37.45
C GLU A 87 10.80 5.27 -37.56
N ASN A 88 11.07 5.71 -38.80
CA ASN A 88 11.66 7.02 -39.11
C ASN A 88 12.99 7.28 -38.35
N GLY A 89 13.84 6.26 -38.19
CA GLY A 89 15.11 6.36 -37.46
C GLY A 89 14.98 6.42 -35.94
N THR A 90 13.77 6.27 -35.37
CA THR A 90 13.53 6.23 -33.93
C THR A 90 13.22 4.81 -33.50
N LYS A 91 13.94 4.34 -32.47
CA LYS A 91 13.76 3.02 -31.88
C LYS A 91 12.65 3.01 -30.84
N TYR A 92 11.74 2.07 -30.98
CA TYR A 92 10.60 1.87 -30.09
C TYR A 92 10.62 0.48 -29.44
N LYS A 93 9.94 0.35 -28.35
CA LYS A 93 9.64 -0.92 -27.67
C LYS A 93 8.13 -1.03 -27.47
N GLY A 94 7.51 -1.96 -28.15
CA GLY A 94 6.14 -2.35 -27.92
C GLY A 94 6.04 -3.37 -26.80
N SER A 95 4.94 -3.38 -26.05
CA SER A 95 4.73 -4.36 -24.98
C SER A 95 3.26 -4.70 -24.79
N THR A 96 2.98 -5.93 -24.39
CA THR A 96 1.65 -6.39 -23.98
C THR A 96 1.79 -7.29 -22.76
N GLN A 97 0.92 -7.09 -21.78
CA GLN A 97 0.83 -7.93 -20.59
C GLN A 97 -0.28 -8.95 -20.74
N LEU A 98 -0.01 -10.20 -20.39
CA LEU A 98 -0.90 -11.35 -20.49
C LEU A 98 -1.03 -12.02 -19.12
N ALA A 99 -2.25 -12.23 -18.64
CA ALA A 99 -2.52 -13.12 -17.53
C ALA A 99 -2.69 -14.55 -18.06
N LEU A 100 -1.89 -15.48 -17.56
CA LEU A 100 -1.87 -16.88 -18.01
C LEU A 100 -2.34 -17.80 -16.88
N PRO A 101 -3.59 -18.27 -16.91
CA PRO A 101 -4.06 -19.31 -15.99
C PRO A 101 -3.26 -20.61 -16.19
N PRO A 102 -2.90 -21.34 -15.11
CA PRO A 102 -2.11 -22.58 -15.22
C PRO A 102 -2.89 -23.73 -15.86
N THR A 103 -4.16 -23.53 -16.16
CA THR A 103 -5.05 -24.52 -16.81
C THR A 103 -5.06 -24.46 -18.33
N LEU A 104 -4.31 -23.52 -18.93
CA LEU A 104 -4.21 -23.41 -20.38
C LEU A 104 -3.54 -24.65 -20.97
N SER A 105 -4.14 -25.16 -22.04
CA SER A 105 -3.47 -26.12 -22.93
C SER A 105 -2.31 -25.44 -23.68
N GLN A 106 -1.40 -26.23 -24.20
CA GLN A 106 -0.26 -25.71 -24.99
C GLN A 106 -0.74 -24.87 -26.20
N ALA A 107 -1.80 -25.31 -26.87
CA ALA A 107 -2.36 -24.57 -28.01
C ALA A 107 -2.93 -23.21 -27.61
N GLU A 108 -3.69 -23.14 -26.52
CA GLU A 108 -4.23 -21.88 -26.00
C GLU A 108 -3.10 -20.95 -25.49
N LEU A 109 -2.06 -21.49 -24.88
CA LEU A 109 -0.90 -20.72 -24.47
C LEU A 109 -0.19 -20.09 -25.67
N GLU A 110 0.08 -20.87 -26.72
CA GLU A 110 0.71 -20.38 -27.94
C GLU A 110 -0.19 -19.34 -28.64
N GLU A 111 -1.49 -19.53 -28.70
CA GLU A 111 -2.43 -18.55 -29.23
C GLU A 111 -2.38 -17.23 -28.45
N LYS A 112 -2.43 -17.28 -27.12
CA LYS A 112 -2.33 -16.08 -26.27
C LYS A 112 -0.99 -15.34 -26.46
N ILE A 113 0.12 -16.05 -26.54
CA ILE A 113 1.43 -15.46 -26.79
C ILE A 113 1.45 -14.78 -28.17
N ASN A 114 0.94 -15.42 -29.21
CA ASN A 114 0.83 -14.85 -30.56
C ASN A 114 0.00 -13.57 -30.57
N GLN A 115 -1.18 -13.58 -29.92
CA GLN A 115 -2.03 -12.40 -29.78
C GLN A 115 -1.32 -11.27 -29.02
N GLY A 116 -0.58 -11.60 -27.95
CA GLY A 116 0.21 -10.63 -27.18
C GLY A 116 1.32 -9.99 -28.00
N ILE A 117 2.07 -10.78 -28.76
CA ILE A 117 3.12 -10.31 -29.67
C ILE A 117 2.53 -9.41 -30.77
N PHE A 118 1.42 -9.83 -31.36
CA PHE A 118 0.72 -9.03 -32.36
C PHE A 118 0.28 -7.68 -31.76
N SER A 119 -0.33 -7.68 -30.60
CA SER A 119 -0.79 -6.45 -29.92
C SER A 119 0.39 -5.53 -29.54
N ALA A 120 1.52 -6.09 -29.12
CA ALA A 120 2.71 -5.31 -28.77
C ALA A 120 3.23 -4.45 -29.93
N LYS A 121 3.07 -4.90 -31.18
CA LYS A 121 3.51 -4.16 -32.37
C LYS A 121 2.79 -2.82 -32.58
N PHE A 122 1.63 -2.62 -31.96
CA PHE A 122 0.86 -1.37 -32.05
C PHE A 122 1.13 -0.39 -30.90
N VAL A 123 1.94 -0.81 -29.89
CA VAL A 123 2.30 0.04 -28.76
C VAL A 123 3.64 0.72 -29.06
N LYS A 124 3.64 2.05 -29.16
CA LYS A 124 4.85 2.86 -29.38
C LYS A 124 5.32 3.49 -28.09
N THR A 125 6.27 2.84 -27.43
CA THR A 125 6.96 3.39 -26.26
C THR A 125 8.41 3.67 -26.66
N GLN A 126 8.97 4.81 -26.28
CA GLN A 126 10.39 5.10 -26.46
C GLN A 126 11.22 3.92 -25.93
N TRP A 127 12.25 3.51 -26.65
CA TRP A 127 13.02 2.31 -26.30
C TRP A 127 13.73 2.43 -24.94
N TYR A 128 13.74 1.35 -24.20
CA TYR A 128 14.51 1.17 -22.96
C TYR A 128 14.98 -0.28 -22.83
N PRO A 129 16.12 -0.55 -22.15
CA PRO A 129 16.62 -1.90 -21.92
C PRO A 129 15.77 -2.64 -20.88
N LEU A 130 15.84 -3.97 -20.83
CA LEU A 130 15.40 -4.76 -19.69
C LEU A 130 16.50 -4.83 -18.62
N SER A 131 16.11 -5.14 -17.37
CA SER A 131 17.05 -5.34 -16.28
C SER A 131 17.97 -6.54 -16.54
N LYS A 132 19.22 -6.41 -16.10
CA LYS A 132 20.22 -7.48 -16.17
C LYS A 132 20.48 -8.08 -14.81
N PRO A 133 20.98 -9.34 -14.73
CA PRO A 133 21.33 -9.97 -13.47
C PRO A 133 22.33 -9.12 -12.68
N GLU A 134 22.04 -8.91 -11.41
CA GLU A 134 22.93 -8.26 -10.45
C GLU A 134 23.29 -9.24 -9.33
N LYS A 135 24.58 -9.29 -8.96
CA LYS A 135 25.00 -10.03 -7.75
C LYS A 135 24.69 -9.17 -6.53
N ALA A 136 23.65 -9.52 -5.82
CA ALA A 136 23.30 -8.86 -4.57
C ALA A 136 22.68 -9.88 -3.61
N ASP A 137 23.00 -9.73 -2.33
CA ASP A 137 22.32 -10.46 -1.27
C ASP A 137 20.93 -9.84 -1.08
N LEU A 138 19.89 -10.61 -1.34
CA LEU A 138 18.52 -10.17 -1.14
C LEU A 138 18.20 -10.19 0.34
N ILE A 139 17.84 -9.04 0.90
CA ILE A 139 17.23 -8.98 2.22
C ILE A 139 15.78 -9.39 2.06
N LEU A 140 15.40 -10.52 2.68
CA LEU A 140 14.05 -11.06 2.55
C LEU A 140 13.12 -10.53 3.66
N PRO A 141 11.84 -10.25 3.36
CA PRO A 141 10.87 -9.93 4.40
C PRO A 141 10.75 -11.09 5.40
N HIS A 142 10.68 -10.74 6.68
CA HIS A 142 10.39 -11.71 7.74
C HIS A 142 8.91 -11.62 8.13
N SER A 143 8.29 -12.76 8.42
CA SER A 143 6.93 -12.83 8.92
C SER A 143 6.77 -14.01 9.89
N ASP A 144 5.96 -13.84 10.93
CA ASP A 144 5.54 -14.88 11.85
C ASP A 144 4.30 -15.67 11.34
N ILE A 145 3.78 -15.31 10.15
CA ILE A 145 2.67 -16.00 9.51
C ILE A 145 3.17 -17.30 8.85
N ASP A 146 2.66 -18.44 9.33
CA ASP A 146 2.98 -19.77 8.84
C ASP A 146 1.92 -20.24 7.83
N GLU A 147 2.35 -20.51 6.58
CA GLU A 147 1.47 -20.95 5.49
C GLU A 147 0.73 -22.27 5.78
N ASN A 148 1.21 -23.08 6.76
CA ASN A 148 0.59 -24.33 7.14
C ASN A 148 -0.41 -24.18 8.29
N LYS A 149 -0.46 -23.01 8.96
CA LYS A 149 -1.30 -22.71 10.12
C LYS A 149 -2.28 -21.57 9.91
N LEU A 150 -2.51 -21.17 8.65
CA LEU A 150 -3.37 -20.02 8.35
C LEU A 150 -4.74 -20.08 9.02
N GLY A 151 -5.37 -21.26 9.11
CA GLY A 151 -6.67 -21.41 9.78
C GLY A 151 -6.63 -21.14 11.28
N GLU A 152 -5.64 -21.64 11.99
CA GLU A 152 -5.41 -21.38 13.43
C GLU A 152 -5.07 -19.91 13.67
N GLN A 153 -4.20 -19.36 12.84
CA GLN A 153 -3.75 -17.98 12.95
C GLN A 153 -4.85 -16.98 12.66
N THR A 154 -5.73 -17.26 11.68
CA THR A 154 -6.90 -16.43 11.39
C THR A 154 -7.87 -16.40 12.58
N GLN A 155 -8.03 -17.52 13.29
CA GLN A 155 -8.83 -17.58 14.50
C GLN A 155 -8.26 -16.69 15.61
N LYS A 156 -6.94 -16.70 15.83
CA LYS A 156 -6.26 -15.80 16.79
C LYS A 156 -6.47 -14.32 16.47
N ILE A 157 -6.49 -13.96 15.17
CA ILE A 157 -6.79 -12.60 14.74
C ILE A 157 -8.24 -12.24 15.07
N ALA A 158 -9.19 -13.13 14.77
CA ALA A 158 -10.61 -12.91 15.11
C ALA A 158 -10.80 -12.74 16.62
N GLU A 159 -10.14 -13.55 17.44
CA GLU A 159 -10.14 -13.42 18.92
C GLU A 159 -9.59 -12.07 19.38
N ALA A 160 -8.52 -11.56 18.73
CA ALA A 160 -7.96 -10.24 19.02
C ALA A 160 -8.95 -9.11 18.68
N ILE A 161 -9.67 -9.20 17.57
CA ILE A 161 -10.72 -8.24 17.17
C ILE A 161 -11.86 -8.25 18.19
N LEU A 162 -12.31 -9.43 18.63
CA LEU A 162 -13.45 -9.61 19.54
C LEU A 162 -13.12 -9.35 21.01
N ALA A 163 -11.84 -9.21 21.37
CA ALA A 163 -11.40 -9.04 22.75
C ALA A 163 -11.79 -7.66 23.31
N GLU A 164 -11.80 -6.63 22.49
CA GLU A 164 -12.07 -5.26 22.93
C GLU A 164 -13.58 -4.99 22.97
N LYS A 165 -13.99 -4.27 24.02
CA LYS A 165 -15.39 -3.91 24.26
C LYS A 165 -15.49 -2.42 24.59
N SER A 166 -16.63 -1.84 24.29
CA SER A 166 -16.97 -0.48 24.63
C SER A 166 -18.34 -0.45 25.32
N GLN A 167 -18.66 0.64 25.98
CA GLN A 167 -19.91 0.79 26.69
C GLN A 167 -21.09 1.01 25.73
N ASN A 168 -20.89 1.85 24.71
CA ASN A 168 -21.96 2.29 23.81
C ASN A 168 -21.72 1.91 22.35
N ALA A 169 -20.46 1.69 21.95
CA ALA A 169 -20.13 1.26 20.62
C ALA A 169 -19.95 -0.27 20.54
N VAL A 170 -20.32 -0.84 19.41
CA VAL A 170 -20.20 -2.27 19.12
C VAL A 170 -19.45 -2.51 17.83
N MET A 171 -18.73 -3.63 17.73
CA MET A 171 -18.22 -4.13 16.46
C MET A 171 -19.41 -4.67 15.67
N ASN A 172 -19.68 -4.07 14.50
CA ASN A 172 -20.78 -4.42 13.63
C ASN A 172 -20.40 -5.58 12.71
N SER A 173 -19.25 -5.44 12.03
CA SER A 173 -18.67 -6.49 11.20
C SER A 173 -17.14 -6.36 11.15
N ALA A 174 -16.48 -7.48 10.84
CA ALA A 174 -15.06 -7.47 10.55
C ALA A 174 -14.71 -8.49 9.47
N GLU A 175 -13.68 -8.18 8.70
CA GLU A 175 -13.13 -9.06 7.69
C GLU A 175 -11.63 -9.27 7.97
N VAL A 176 -11.17 -10.50 7.84
CA VAL A 176 -9.78 -10.90 8.05
C VAL A 176 -9.30 -11.62 6.81
N PHE A 177 -8.22 -11.13 6.20
CA PHE A 177 -7.58 -11.74 5.03
C PHE A 177 -6.13 -12.07 5.38
N LEU A 178 -5.87 -13.33 5.72
CA LEU A 178 -4.53 -13.80 6.01
C LEU A 178 -3.97 -14.52 4.78
N THR A 179 -2.91 -13.98 4.20
CA THR A 179 -2.35 -14.45 2.92
C THR A 179 -0.85 -14.65 3.04
N THR A 180 -0.34 -15.71 2.43
CA THR A 180 1.09 -15.90 2.14
C THR A 180 1.29 -15.96 0.63
N SER A 181 2.36 -15.35 0.14
CA SER A 181 2.68 -15.27 -1.28
C SER A 181 4.12 -15.70 -1.53
N ASP A 182 4.31 -16.51 -2.58
CA ASP A 182 5.62 -16.87 -3.12
C ASP A 182 5.73 -16.27 -4.52
N ILE A 183 6.63 -15.33 -4.71
CA ILE A 183 6.75 -14.49 -5.91
C ILE A 183 8.09 -14.78 -6.57
N ARG A 184 8.07 -15.06 -7.88
CA ARG A 184 9.26 -15.21 -8.71
C ARG A 184 9.18 -14.28 -9.90
N PHE A 185 10.26 -13.59 -10.17
CA PHE A 185 10.48 -12.76 -11.34
C PHE A 185 11.55 -13.39 -12.23
N GLN A 186 11.26 -13.49 -13.53
CA GLN A 186 12.21 -13.91 -14.56
C GLN A 186 12.11 -13.00 -15.77
N ASN A 187 13.22 -12.78 -16.47
CA ASN A 187 13.21 -12.09 -17.75
C ASN A 187 14.17 -12.71 -18.78
N SER A 188 14.07 -12.27 -20.04
CA SER A 188 14.89 -12.75 -21.16
C SER A 188 16.38 -12.40 -21.05
N GLU A 189 16.76 -11.46 -20.17
CA GLU A 189 18.16 -11.07 -19.91
C GLU A 189 18.84 -11.95 -18.85
N GLY A 190 18.12 -12.94 -18.31
CA GLY A 190 18.64 -13.92 -17.34
C GLY A 190 18.47 -13.53 -15.88
N VAL A 191 17.68 -12.51 -15.58
CA VAL A 191 17.26 -12.22 -14.18
C VAL A 191 16.33 -13.31 -13.71
N ASP A 192 16.61 -13.88 -12.52
CA ASP A 192 15.76 -14.87 -11.82
C ASP A 192 15.83 -14.58 -10.33
N LEU A 193 14.77 -13.99 -9.79
CA LEU A 193 14.67 -13.52 -8.41
C LEU A 193 13.42 -14.08 -7.76
N ARG A 194 13.49 -14.41 -6.47
CA ARG A 194 12.36 -15.00 -5.74
C ARG A 194 12.33 -14.55 -4.29
N TYR A 195 11.13 -14.32 -3.77
CA TYR A 195 10.92 -14.08 -2.34
C TYR A 195 9.55 -14.54 -1.90
N LYS A 196 9.40 -14.74 -0.57
CA LYS A 196 8.13 -14.99 0.07
C LYS A 196 7.72 -13.77 0.89
N THR A 197 6.43 -13.51 0.93
CA THR A 197 5.85 -12.45 1.76
C THR A 197 4.53 -12.93 2.37
N ALA A 198 4.06 -12.20 3.37
CA ALA A 198 2.79 -12.48 4.01
C ALA A 198 2.03 -11.17 4.30
N SER A 199 0.73 -11.28 4.41
CA SER A 199 -0.17 -10.17 4.70
C SER A 199 -1.31 -10.62 5.59
N ASN A 200 -1.52 -9.88 6.67
CA ASN A 200 -2.68 -9.90 7.52
C ASN A 200 -3.43 -8.58 7.32
N LYS A 201 -4.43 -8.57 6.44
CA LYS A 201 -5.30 -7.42 6.24
C LYS A 201 -6.58 -7.61 7.05
N ILE A 202 -6.96 -6.59 7.79
CA ILE A 202 -8.22 -6.54 8.52
C ILE A 202 -9.03 -5.33 8.11
N GLU A 203 -10.34 -5.48 8.11
CA GLU A 203 -11.32 -4.40 7.98
C GLU A 203 -12.33 -4.55 9.13
N VAL A 204 -12.67 -3.44 9.78
CA VAL A 204 -13.57 -3.44 10.93
C VAL A 204 -14.56 -2.29 10.79
N ILE A 205 -15.84 -2.58 10.99
CA ILE A 205 -16.91 -1.59 11.11
C ILE A 205 -17.43 -1.61 12.54
N THR A 206 -17.41 -0.45 13.18
CA THR A 206 -17.97 -0.23 14.51
C THR A 206 -19.17 0.70 14.41
N SER A 207 -20.18 0.50 15.25
CA SER A 207 -21.39 1.32 15.25
C SER A 207 -21.80 1.73 16.68
N CYS A 208 -22.45 2.87 16.78
CA CYS A 208 -23.03 3.40 18.02
C CYS A 208 -24.39 4.02 17.72
N LYS A 209 -25.35 3.80 18.62
CA LYS A 209 -26.65 4.48 18.57
C LYS A 209 -26.48 5.97 18.79
N ALA A 210 -27.07 6.79 17.94
CA ALA A 210 -27.07 8.24 18.03
C ALA A 210 -28.34 8.83 17.43
N GLU A 211 -28.66 10.09 17.78
CA GLU A 211 -29.76 10.83 17.21
C GLU A 211 -29.24 11.91 16.23
N PRO A 212 -29.84 12.12 15.05
CA PRO A 212 -31.01 11.42 14.51
C PRO A 212 -30.68 10.05 13.87
N ASP A 213 -29.42 9.77 13.55
CA ASP A 213 -28.99 8.60 12.82
C ASP A 213 -27.84 7.89 13.54
N ASP A 214 -27.81 6.55 13.44
CA ASP A 214 -26.71 5.74 13.97
C ASP A 214 -25.37 6.13 13.31
N VAL A 215 -24.32 6.07 14.11
CA VAL A 215 -22.95 6.33 13.63
C VAL A 215 -22.27 5.03 13.30
N GLU A 216 -21.68 4.96 12.12
CA GLU A 216 -20.77 3.88 11.73
C GLU A 216 -19.38 4.42 11.39
N VAL A 217 -18.35 3.71 11.84
CA VAL A 217 -16.94 4.02 11.57
C VAL A 217 -16.28 2.82 10.93
N TYR A 218 -15.72 3.00 9.75
CA TYR A 218 -14.89 2.02 9.06
C TYR A 218 -13.41 2.22 9.40
N GLY A 219 -12.67 1.15 9.56
CA GLY A 219 -11.21 1.17 9.71
C GLY A 219 -10.58 -0.05 9.07
N ASP A 220 -9.37 0.12 8.54
CA ASP A 220 -8.58 -0.96 7.99
C ASP A 220 -7.13 -0.90 8.45
N ALA A 221 -6.48 -2.05 8.50
CA ALA A 221 -5.04 -2.15 8.70
C ALA A 221 -4.46 -3.35 7.94
N SER A 222 -3.16 -3.26 7.66
CA SER A 222 -2.42 -4.35 7.02
C SER A 222 -1.06 -4.51 7.68
N TYR A 223 -0.71 -5.75 8.01
CA TYR A 223 0.51 -6.12 8.72
C TYR A 223 1.17 -7.31 8.02
N ALA A 224 2.51 -7.33 7.95
CA ALA A 224 3.24 -8.50 7.48
C ALA A 224 3.32 -9.63 8.52
N ASN A 225 2.93 -9.35 9.76
CA ASN A 225 2.89 -10.27 10.91
C ASN A 225 1.45 -10.44 11.42
N LEU A 226 1.25 -11.35 12.37
CA LEU A 226 -0.07 -11.54 13.01
C LEU A 226 -0.55 -10.29 13.74
N SER A 227 0.36 -9.59 14.41
CA SER A 227 0.14 -8.25 14.98
C SER A 227 -1.11 -8.15 15.89
N THR A 228 -1.42 -9.19 16.64
CA THR A 228 -2.66 -9.26 17.45
C THR A 228 -2.76 -8.14 18.48
N ALA A 229 -1.64 -7.67 19.04
CA ALA A 229 -1.62 -6.54 19.98
C ALA A 229 -2.01 -5.22 19.30
N GLN A 230 -1.45 -4.95 18.11
CA GLN A 230 -1.76 -3.77 17.29
C GLN A 230 -3.23 -3.79 16.82
N ILE A 231 -3.75 -4.98 16.49
CA ILE A 231 -5.16 -5.17 16.13
C ILE A 231 -6.08 -4.83 17.28
N ARG A 232 -5.78 -5.30 18.50
CA ARG A 232 -6.56 -4.94 19.69
C ARG A 232 -6.56 -3.44 19.94
N GLU A 233 -5.40 -2.80 19.85
CA GLU A 233 -5.30 -1.35 20.02
C GLU A 233 -6.10 -0.60 18.93
N LEU A 234 -6.03 -1.04 17.68
CA LEU A 234 -6.80 -0.45 16.58
C LEU A 234 -8.31 -0.55 16.87
N VAL A 235 -8.82 -1.73 17.23
CA VAL A 235 -10.25 -1.93 17.53
C VAL A 235 -10.68 -1.09 18.73
N LYS A 236 -9.87 -1.06 19.80
CA LYS A 236 -10.12 -0.23 20.97
C LYS A 236 -10.24 1.26 20.62
N ASN A 237 -9.30 1.77 19.85
CA ASN A 237 -9.29 3.18 19.41
C ASN A 237 -10.49 3.46 18.51
N GLN A 238 -10.84 2.56 17.60
CA GLN A 238 -11.98 2.72 16.70
C GLN A 238 -13.32 2.71 17.46
N LEU A 239 -13.49 1.85 18.47
CA LEU A 239 -14.67 1.87 19.34
C LEU A 239 -14.80 3.21 20.05
N GLN A 240 -13.69 3.76 20.59
CA GLN A 240 -13.69 5.08 21.23
C GLN A 240 -14.02 6.20 20.24
N GLU A 241 -13.43 6.18 19.03
CA GLU A 241 -13.74 7.16 17.98
C GLU A 241 -15.21 7.09 17.53
N THR A 242 -15.82 5.91 17.58
CA THR A 242 -17.25 5.73 17.28
C THR A 242 -18.13 6.35 18.35
N GLU A 243 -17.79 6.18 19.63
CA GLU A 243 -18.48 6.86 20.75
C GLU A 243 -18.27 8.38 20.66
N ASP A 244 -17.04 8.84 20.46
CA ASP A 244 -16.75 10.27 20.31
C ASP A 244 -17.58 10.88 19.18
N ARG A 245 -17.68 10.18 18.04
CA ARG A 245 -18.46 10.65 16.90
C ARG A 245 -19.96 10.72 17.17
N SER A 246 -20.50 9.84 18.01
CA SER A 246 -21.94 9.83 18.37
C SER A 246 -22.37 11.06 19.18
N VAL A 247 -21.43 11.72 19.87
CA VAL A 247 -21.66 12.91 20.67
C VAL A 247 -21.04 14.19 20.07
N ALA A 248 -20.44 14.09 18.89
CA ALA A 248 -19.77 15.19 18.24
C ALA A 248 -20.74 16.32 17.87
N LYS A 249 -20.30 17.56 18.05
CA LYS A 249 -21.06 18.76 17.67
C LYS A 249 -20.54 19.30 16.34
N LYS A 250 -21.40 19.95 15.59
CA LYS A 250 -21.02 20.63 14.36
C LYS A 250 -19.90 21.65 14.58
N SER A 251 -18.92 21.65 13.69
CA SER A 251 -17.85 22.63 13.70
C SER A 251 -18.38 24.01 13.38
N LYS A 252 -17.79 25.02 14.01
CA LYS A 252 -17.98 26.41 13.62
C LYS A 252 -16.84 26.85 12.71
N HIS A 253 -17.09 27.92 11.94
CA HIS A 253 -16.02 28.58 11.20
C HIS A 253 -14.97 29.15 12.16
N ILE A 254 -13.68 28.85 11.88
CA ILE A 254 -12.51 29.35 12.63
C ILE A 254 -11.51 29.91 11.62
N LYS A 255 -11.31 31.22 11.64
CA LYS A 255 -10.49 31.93 10.64
C LYS A 255 -9.01 31.49 10.62
N SER A 256 -8.45 31.18 11.79
CA SER A 256 -7.05 30.78 11.90
C SER A 256 -6.80 29.98 13.17
N ILE A 257 -6.28 28.77 13.04
CA ILE A 257 -5.95 27.91 14.18
C ILE A 257 -4.84 26.93 13.81
N ASN A 258 -4.16 26.35 14.81
CA ASN A 258 -3.27 25.23 14.59
C ASN A 258 -4.07 23.97 14.23
N VAL A 259 -3.73 23.31 13.12
CA VAL A 259 -4.33 22.04 12.72
C VAL A 259 -3.32 20.91 12.92
N ILE A 260 -3.76 19.85 13.58
CA ILE A 260 -2.95 18.64 13.78
C ILE A 260 -3.55 17.52 12.93
N LEU A 261 -2.79 17.09 11.91
CA LEU A 261 -3.12 15.91 11.10
C LEU A 261 -2.70 14.63 11.81
N ARG A 262 -3.53 13.59 11.72
CA ARG A 262 -3.32 12.29 12.36
C ARG A 262 -3.64 11.12 11.42
N ASN A 263 -3.24 9.93 11.85
CA ASN A 263 -3.61 8.67 11.21
C ASN A 263 -3.22 8.65 9.71
N SER A 264 -4.11 8.19 8.83
CA SER A 264 -3.84 8.06 7.39
C SER A 264 -3.60 9.39 6.66
N SER A 265 -4.04 10.52 7.20
CA SER A 265 -3.77 11.81 6.57
C SER A 265 -2.30 12.22 6.63
N VAL A 266 -1.53 11.69 7.60
CA VAL A 266 -0.09 11.98 7.71
C VAL A 266 0.71 11.36 6.55
N PRO A 267 0.67 10.03 6.29
CA PRO A 267 1.34 9.47 5.12
C PRO A 267 0.84 10.08 3.81
N ASN A 268 -0.47 10.30 3.63
CA ASN A 268 -1.03 10.91 2.42
C ASN A 268 -0.49 12.33 2.17
N PHE A 269 -0.23 13.10 3.23
CA PHE A 269 0.40 14.41 3.10
C PHE A 269 1.86 14.29 2.62
N PHE A 270 2.63 13.30 3.13
CA PHE A 270 4.02 13.11 2.72
C PHE A 270 4.17 12.46 1.34
N ASP A 271 3.16 11.72 0.86
CA ASP A 271 3.15 11.14 -0.51
C ASP A 271 3.33 12.22 -1.58
N PHE A 272 2.87 13.45 -1.34
CA PHE A 272 3.15 14.59 -2.20
C PHE A 272 4.64 14.76 -2.46
N PHE A 273 5.46 14.78 -1.41
CA PHE A 273 6.91 15.00 -1.55
C PHE A 273 7.61 13.80 -2.21
N VAL A 274 7.15 12.58 -1.92
CA VAL A 274 7.65 11.36 -2.57
C VAL A 274 7.37 11.44 -4.06
N TRP A 275 6.14 11.79 -4.46
CA TRP A 275 5.77 11.90 -5.86
C TRP A 275 6.52 13.04 -6.57
N GLN A 276 6.65 14.22 -5.95
CA GLN A 276 7.40 15.35 -6.50
C GLN A 276 8.88 14.99 -6.76
N ALA A 277 9.51 14.16 -5.92
CA ALA A 277 10.87 13.68 -6.11
C ALA A 277 10.95 12.45 -7.03
N SER A 278 9.87 12.07 -7.73
CA SER A 278 9.89 10.96 -8.68
C SER A 278 10.36 11.38 -10.06
N GLY A 279 11.13 10.52 -10.71
CA GLY A 279 11.51 10.72 -12.12
C GLY A 279 10.29 10.78 -13.04
N ALA A 280 9.19 10.09 -12.71
CA ALA A 280 7.95 10.13 -13.47
C ALA A 280 7.33 11.53 -13.47
N ALA A 281 7.25 12.18 -12.32
CA ALA A 281 6.74 13.54 -12.19
C ALA A 281 7.61 14.56 -12.96
N VAL A 282 8.94 14.41 -12.89
CA VAL A 282 9.88 15.26 -13.63
C VAL A 282 9.75 15.05 -15.15
N PHE A 283 9.68 13.81 -15.60
CA PHE A 283 9.49 13.48 -17.02
C PHE A 283 8.17 14.05 -17.57
N GLN A 284 7.11 14.02 -16.79
CA GLN A 284 5.81 14.59 -17.15
C GLN A 284 5.73 16.11 -17.00
N LYS A 285 6.81 16.77 -16.55
CA LYS A 285 6.87 18.21 -16.24
C LYS A 285 5.84 18.65 -15.19
N ALA A 286 5.51 17.77 -14.27
CA ALA A 286 4.54 17.95 -13.21
C ALA A 286 5.20 18.10 -11.81
N SER A 287 6.53 18.15 -11.76
CA SER A 287 7.32 18.32 -10.53
C SER A 287 7.98 19.70 -10.49
N ARG A 288 8.10 20.24 -9.27
CA ARG A 288 8.94 21.41 -8.95
C ARG A 288 10.24 21.02 -8.26
N ALA A 289 10.52 19.71 -8.09
CA ALA A 289 11.74 19.23 -7.46
C ALA A 289 12.92 19.37 -8.40
N GLU A 290 13.98 20.06 -7.91
CA GLU A 290 15.26 20.18 -8.60
C GLU A 290 16.37 19.62 -7.71
N ILE A 291 17.19 18.72 -8.23
CA ILE A 291 18.30 18.12 -7.49
C ILE A 291 19.25 19.23 -6.99
N GLY A 292 19.59 19.20 -5.70
CA GLY A 292 20.45 20.19 -5.04
C GLY A 292 19.73 21.45 -4.56
N LYS A 293 18.43 21.62 -4.86
CA LYS A 293 17.61 22.75 -4.38
C LYS A 293 16.83 22.37 -3.12
N ASN A 294 16.58 23.36 -2.26
CA ASN A 294 15.69 23.20 -1.13
C ASN A 294 14.24 23.25 -1.60
N PHE A 295 13.50 22.15 -1.42
CA PHE A 295 12.11 22.02 -1.83
C PHE A 295 11.16 22.82 -0.94
N GLN A 296 11.50 22.98 0.36
CA GLN A 296 10.68 23.72 1.33
C GLN A 296 10.84 25.26 1.24
N GLY A 297 11.71 25.76 0.35
CA GLY A 297 11.97 27.18 0.16
C GLY A 297 13.20 27.68 0.93
N ALA A 298 13.47 28.98 0.79
CA ALA A 298 14.70 29.59 1.33
C ALA A 298 14.68 29.81 2.85
N SER A 299 13.48 29.97 3.44
CA SER A 299 13.31 30.31 4.87
C SER A 299 12.32 29.32 5.49
N VAL A 300 12.86 28.32 6.20
CA VAL A 300 12.06 27.33 6.92
C VAL A 300 12.04 27.67 8.39
N SER A 301 10.85 27.93 8.94
CA SER A 301 10.62 28.19 10.36
C SER A 301 10.13 26.94 11.11
N GLY A 302 9.69 25.91 10.38
CA GLY A 302 9.32 24.62 10.91
C GLY A 302 10.43 23.58 10.87
N ASP A 303 10.05 22.30 10.84
CA ASP A 303 11.00 21.20 10.73
C ASP A 303 11.48 21.00 9.29
N LEU A 304 12.76 20.67 9.14
CA LEU A 304 13.35 20.31 7.86
C LEU A 304 13.01 18.87 7.48
N LEU A 305 12.46 18.70 6.29
CA LEU A 305 12.00 17.41 5.78
C LEU A 305 13.18 16.52 5.36
N THR A 306 13.18 15.28 5.86
CA THR A 306 14.06 14.21 5.37
C THR A 306 13.23 12.99 5.05
N ILE A 307 13.32 12.50 3.80
CA ILE A 307 12.59 11.31 3.32
C ILE A 307 13.57 10.32 2.71
N THR A 308 13.48 9.08 3.20
CA THR A 308 14.24 7.93 2.67
C THR A 308 13.27 6.86 2.23
N LEU A 309 13.34 6.46 0.96
CA LEU A 309 12.64 5.30 0.45
C LEU A 309 13.33 4.03 0.93
N LYS A 310 12.56 3.03 1.37
CA LYS A 310 13.09 1.79 1.95
C LYS A 310 12.46 0.55 1.29
N PRO A 311 13.25 -0.43 0.82
CA PRO A 311 12.73 -1.73 0.39
C PRO A 311 11.97 -2.45 1.51
N PHE A 312 12.45 -2.25 2.76
CA PHE A 312 11.93 -2.91 3.96
C PHE A 312 11.63 -1.90 5.04
N ILE A 313 10.41 -2.00 5.55
CA ILE A 313 10.02 -1.49 6.86
C ILE A 313 9.44 -2.68 7.60
N ASP A 314 9.83 -2.87 8.86
CA ASP A 314 9.33 -3.97 9.67
C ASP A 314 7.79 -3.96 9.69
N ASN A 315 7.20 -5.16 9.61
CA ASN A 315 5.74 -5.32 9.56
C ASN A 315 5.00 -4.65 8.39
N SER A 316 5.69 -4.13 7.36
CA SER A 316 5.04 -3.62 6.15
C SER A 316 4.77 -4.74 5.14
N THR A 317 3.52 -4.86 4.70
CA THR A 317 3.11 -5.80 3.64
C THR A 317 3.64 -5.43 2.25
N SER A 318 4.12 -4.21 2.08
CA SER A 318 4.70 -3.71 0.83
C SER A 318 6.19 -4.02 0.69
N SER A 319 6.85 -4.50 1.76
CA SER A 319 8.29 -4.79 1.74
C SER A 319 8.65 -5.83 0.67
N ALA A 320 9.60 -5.47 -0.20
CA ALA A 320 10.03 -6.28 -1.32
C ALA A 320 11.54 -6.12 -1.61
N PRO A 321 12.27 -7.19 -1.98
CA PRO A 321 13.70 -7.13 -2.31
C PRO A 321 13.99 -6.61 -3.72
N PHE A 322 13.03 -6.66 -4.61
CA PHE A 322 13.12 -6.21 -5.99
C PHE A 322 11.77 -5.71 -6.49
N ASP A 323 11.77 -4.89 -7.53
CA ASP A 323 10.56 -4.34 -8.14
C ASP A 323 10.01 -5.21 -9.29
N SER A 324 8.96 -4.71 -9.94
CA SER A 324 8.28 -5.39 -11.06
C SER A 324 9.12 -5.45 -12.35
N ASP A 325 10.27 -4.78 -12.40
CA ASP A 325 11.23 -4.85 -13.49
C ASP A 325 12.47 -5.71 -13.13
N GLY A 326 12.49 -6.29 -11.91
CA GLY A 326 13.60 -7.10 -11.43
C GLY A 326 14.82 -6.28 -11.00
N ILE A 327 14.65 -5.01 -10.67
CA ILE A 327 15.69 -4.18 -10.05
C ILE A 327 15.77 -4.51 -8.58
N VAL A 328 16.97 -4.89 -8.11
CA VAL A 328 17.22 -5.10 -6.68
C VAL A 328 17.15 -3.77 -5.95
N LEU A 329 16.23 -3.68 -4.99
CA LEU A 329 15.93 -2.45 -4.29
C LEU A 329 16.94 -2.17 -3.16
N ARG A 330 17.27 -0.88 -2.97
CA ARG A 330 18.14 -0.38 -1.91
C ARG A 330 17.53 0.87 -1.29
N PRO A 331 17.85 1.19 -0.02
CA PRO A 331 17.41 2.46 0.55
C PRO A 331 17.92 3.67 -0.25
N VAL A 332 17.04 4.66 -0.46
CA VAL A 332 17.34 5.87 -1.24
C VAL A 332 16.81 7.10 -0.51
N THR A 333 17.69 7.98 -0.07
CA THR A 333 17.30 9.29 0.48
C THR A 333 17.01 10.25 -0.68
N ILE A 334 15.73 10.59 -0.84
CA ILE A 334 15.26 11.49 -1.92
C ILE A 334 15.31 12.96 -1.51
N ILE A 335 15.00 13.26 -0.25
CA ILE A 335 15.08 14.61 0.34
C ILE A 335 15.86 14.49 1.65
N GLU A 336 16.83 15.36 1.87
CA GLU A 336 17.60 15.45 3.11
C GLU A 336 17.63 16.89 3.60
N LYS A 337 17.08 17.13 4.80
CA LYS A 337 16.97 18.47 5.41
C LYS A 337 16.43 19.53 4.44
N GLY A 338 15.34 19.18 3.75
CA GLY A 338 14.67 20.02 2.76
C GLY A 338 15.27 19.99 1.36
N VAL A 339 16.52 19.51 1.19
CA VAL A 339 17.22 19.51 -0.11
C VAL A 339 16.94 18.23 -0.88
N VAL A 340 16.48 18.33 -2.14
CA VAL A 340 16.32 17.20 -3.05
C VAL A 340 17.69 16.62 -3.38
N LYS A 341 17.94 15.36 -3.02
CA LYS A 341 19.23 14.68 -3.22
C LYS A 341 19.28 13.93 -4.54
N GLN A 342 18.22 13.23 -4.88
CA GLN A 342 18.10 12.48 -6.11
C GLN A 342 16.63 12.17 -6.42
N LEU A 343 16.36 11.82 -7.66
CA LEU A 343 15.06 11.32 -8.08
C LEU A 343 15.02 9.80 -7.93
N HIS A 344 13.84 9.28 -7.59
CA HIS A 344 13.59 7.84 -7.67
C HIS A 344 12.78 7.49 -8.91
N CYS A 345 13.07 6.35 -9.55
CA CYS A 345 12.35 5.95 -10.75
C CYS A 345 12.57 4.49 -11.12
N ASN A 346 11.62 3.94 -11.87
CA ASN A 346 11.73 2.65 -12.52
C ASN A 346 12.73 2.69 -13.70
N LEU A 347 13.00 1.52 -14.25
CA LEU A 347 13.97 1.34 -15.32
C LEU A 347 13.65 2.17 -16.58
N LYS A 348 12.38 2.23 -16.98
CA LYS A 348 11.94 2.96 -18.18
C LYS A 348 12.16 4.47 -18.04
N ILE A 349 11.71 5.06 -16.96
CA ILE A 349 11.85 6.50 -16.71
C ILE A 349 13.31 6.89 -16.50
N ALA A 350 14.10 6.04 -15.85
CA ALA A 350 15.53 6.24 -15.68
C ALA A 350 16.24 6.37 -17.04
N GLN A 351 15.91 5.49 -18.00
CA GLN A 351 16.43 5.55 -19.37
C GLN A 351 16.05 6.87 -20.05
N TYR A 352 14.80 7.34 -19.90
CA TYR A 352 14.34 8.57 -20.54
C TYR A 352 14.99 9.83 -19.99
N LEU A 353 15.27 9.84 -18.68
CA LEU A 353 15.97 10.93 -18.02
C LEU A 353 17.51 10.82 -18.06
N ASN A 354 18.03 9.71 -18.60
CA ASN A 354 19.46 9.40 -18.59
C ASN A 354 20.07 9.43 -17.17
N ILE A 355 19.39 8.80 -16.21
CA ILE A 355 19.83 8.65 -14.83
C ILE A 355 19.86 7.17 -14.42
N LYS A 356 20.50 6.87 -13.28
CA LYS A 356 20.52 5.51 -12.75
C LYS A 356 19.15 5.14 -12.17
N PRO A 357 18.57 3.95 -12.52
CA PRO A 357 17.33 3.49 -11.91
C PRO A 357 17.53 3.16 -10.43
N THR A 358 16.56 3.52 -9.61
CA THR A 358 16.48 3.11 -8.20
C THR A 358 15.57 1.90 -7.99
N GLY A 359 14.74 1.61 -8.99
CA GLY A 359 13.58 0.76 -8.89
C GLY A 359 12.38 1.46 -8.23
N GLU A 360 11.24 0.78 -8.23
CA GLU A 360 10.01 1.23 -7.56
C GLU A 360 10.06 0.78 -6.09
N ILE A 361 10.66 1.61 -5.22
CA ILE A 361 10.83 1.29 -3.80
C ILE A 361 9.51 1.50 -3.08
N PRO A 362 8.95 0.47 -2.41
CA PRO A 362 7.54 0.48 -2.01
C PRO A 362 7.24 1.20 -0.70
N ASN A 363 8.25 1.42 0.15
CA ASN A 363 8.07 2.04 1.46
C ASN A 363 8.86 3.33 1.57
N PHE A 364 8.42 4.22 2.46
CA PHE A 364 9.19 5.42 2.78
C PHE A 364 9.18 5.74 4.26
N GLU A 365 10.29 6.31 4.71
CA GLU A 365 10.48 6.81 6.06
C GLU A 365 10.67 8.31 6.04
N VAL A 366 9.97 9.00 6.93
CA VAL A 366 10.13 10.42 7.20
C VAL A 366 10.79 10.59 8.56
N ALA A 367 11.84 11.41 8.65
CA ALA A 367 12.47 11.71 9.92
C ALA A 367 11.49 12.43 10.86
N CYS A 368 11.46 12.00 12.13
CA CYS A 368 10.69 12.66 13.17
C CYS A 368 11.19 14.09 13.41
N GLY A 369 10.28 14.96 13.87
CA GLY A 369 10.56 16.38 14.02
C GLY A 369 10.99 16.79 15.44
N SER A 370 10.82 18.08 15.70
CA SER A 370 11.35 18.73 16.90
C SER A 370 10.36 18.80 18.08
N ARG A 371 9.06 18.66 17.85
CA ARG A 371 8.00 18.79 18.86
C ARG A 371 7.47 17.43 19.32
N SER A 372 7.31 17.23 20.62
CA SER A 372 6.52 16.09 21.10
C SER A 372 5.04 16.31 20.77
N TYR A 373 4.30 15.23 20.65
CA TYR A 373 2.85 15.30 20.40
C TYR A 373 2.13 16.12 21.48
N ALA A 374 2.55 15.98 22.74
CA ALA A 374 2.01 16.77 23.85
C ALA A 374 2.35 18.28 23.72
N GLU A 375 3.52 18.64 23.16
CA GLU A 375 3.87 20.05 22.90
C GLU A 375 2.99 20.66 21.80
N MET A 376 2.58 19.88 20.78
CA MET A 376 1.67 20.34 19.74
C MET A 376 0.27 20.68 20.24
N GLN A 377 -0.13 20.15 21.41
CA GLN A 377 -1.44 20.31 22.01
C GLN A 377 -1.50 21.41 23.09
N LYS A 378 -0.46 22.21 23.28
CA LYS A 378 -0.42 23.26 24.33
C LYS A 378 -1.21 24.51 23.97
N GLU A 379 -1.19 24.90 22.69
CA GLU A 379 -1.91 26.07 22.20
C GLU A 379 -3.26 25.64 21.60
N PRO A 380 -4.23 26.55 21.36
CA PRO A 380 -5.48 26.19 20.70
C PRO A 380 -5.25 25.45 19.38
N TYR A 381 -5.98 24.36 19.18
CA TYR A 381 -5.84 23.49 18.00
C TYR A 381 -7.13 22.81 17.58
N VAL A 382 -7.17 22.38 16.32
CA VAL A 382 -8.10 21.34 15.82
C VAL A 382 -7.26 20.13 15.41
N GLU A 383 -7.42 19.01 16.12
CA GLU A 383 -6.80 17.72 15.79
C GLU A 383 -7.80 16.89 15.00
N ILE A 384 -7.50 16.63 13.73
CA ILE A 384 -8.38 15.88 12.87
C ILE A 384 -8.04 14.39 12.96
N LEU A 385 -9.00 13.61 13.48
CA LEU A 385 -8.86 12.17 13.67
C LEU A 385 -9.34 11.37 12.47
N ARG A 386 -10.45 11.82 11.84
CA ARG A 386 -11.07 11.18 10.69
C ARG A 386 -11.56 12.21 9.69
N PHE A 387 -11.14 12.03 8.45
CA PHE A 387 -11.74 12.71 7.31
C PHE A 387 -12.85 11.84 6.70
N SER A 388 -13.78 12.46 5.99
CA SER A 388 -14.65 11.79 5.03
C SER A 388 -13.83 11.26 3.87
N ASP A 389 -13.05 12.20 3.29
CA ASP A 389 -12.04 11.95 2.27
C ASP A 389 -10.95 13.03 2.43
N PHE A 390 -9.70 12.61 2.59
CA PHE A 390 -8.54 13.50 2.62
C PHE A 390 -7.82 13.40 1.30
N LEU A 391 -7.92 14.44 0.51
CA LEU A 391 -7.25 14.56 -0.77
C LEU A 391 -5.97 15.37 -0.62
N CYS A 392 -4.93 14.93 -1.30
CA CYS A 392 -3.69 15.67 -1.49
C CYS A 392 -3.31 15.54 -2.96
N ASP A 393 -3.49 16.62 -3.74
CA ASP A 393 -3.10 16.64 -5.15
C ASP A 393 -1.58 16.73 -5.24
N THR A 394 -0.98 15.68 -5.76
CA THR A 394 0.47 15.56 -5.83
C THR A 394 1.12 16.47 -6.88
N VAL A 395 0.35 17.09 -7.78
CA VAL A 395 0.82 18.04 -8.81
C VAL A 395 0.68 19.49 -8.33
N THR A 396 -0.53 19.88 -7.91
CA THR A 396 -0.82 21.25 -7.49
C THR A 396 -0.42 21.56 -6.07
N GLY A 397 -0.34 20.55 -5.21
CA GLY A 397 -0.07 20.65 -3.79
C GLY A 397 -1.30 21.05 -2.96
N ASP A 398 -2.48 21.11 -3.57
CA ASP A 398 -3.71 21.36 -2.83
C ASP A 398 -4.08 20.16 -1.97
N PHE A 399 -4.39 20.40 -0.71
CA PHE A 399 -4.80 19.34 0.21
C PHE A 399 -5.96 19.79 1.09
N GLY A 400 -6.74 18.82 1.54
CA GLY A 400 -7.84 19.08 2.45
C GLY A 400 -8.91 18.01 2.40
N GLY A 401 -10.05 18.34 3.00
CA GLY A 401 -11.22 17.48 3.06
C GLY A 401 -12.15 17.84 4.20
N GLU A 402 -13.35 17.28 4.15
CA GLU A 402 -14.33 17.36 5.24
C GLU A 402 -13.97 16.32 6.31
N PHE A 403 -13.92 16.72 7.57
CA PHE A 403 -13.69 15.81 8.67
C PHE A 403 -14.98 15.32 9.34
N ARG A 404 -15.00 14.03 9.65
CA ARG A 404 -16.10 13.37 10.35
C ARG A 404 -15.87 13.30 11.86
N LEU A 405 -14.61 13.50 12.30
CA LEU A 405 -14.24 13.50 13.72
C LEU A 405 -12.99 14.33 13.93
N ALA A 406 -13.07 15.30 14.84
CA ALA A 406 -11.92 16.08 15.29
C ALA A 406 -12.07 16.47 16.78
N LYS A 407 -10.93 16.77 17.41
CA LYS A 407 -10.85 17.39 18.73
C LYS A 407 -10.53 18.86 18.57
N TYR A 408 -11.34 19.72 19.13
CA TYR A 408 -11.13 21.16 19.20
C TYR A 408 -10.78 21.57 20.61
N PHE A 409 -9.59 22.12 20.81
CA PHE A 409 -9.13 22.75 22.04
C PHE A 409 -9.12 24.26 21.84
N ASP A 410 -9.91 25.00 22.63
CA ASP A 410 -10.04 26.45 22.56
C ASP A 410 -9.05 27.22 23.47
N GLY A 411 -8.16 26.51 24.14
CA GLY A 411 -7.24 27.03 25.16
C GLY A 411 -7.68 26.72 26.61
N GLU A 412 -8.91 26.28 26.83
CA GLU A 412 -9.47 25.93 28.13
C GLU A 412 -10.01 24.51 28.19
N LYS A 413 -10.78 24.09 27.17
CA LYS A 413 -11.44 22.80 27.13
C LYS A 413 -11.42 22.13 25.75
N ILE A 414 -11.41 20.81 25.75
CA ILE A 414 -11.53 20.00 24.54
C ILE A 414 -13.00 19.72 24.26
N ARG A 415 -13.40 19.87 22.99
CA ARG A 415 -14.72 19.49 22.46
C ARG A 415 -14.53 18.54 21.30
N ILE A 416 -15.41 17.57 21.17
CA ILE A 416 -15.49 16.71 20.00
C ILE A 416 -16.38 17.39 18.97
N ILE A 417 -15.84 17.54 17.73
CA ILE A 417 -16.52 18.22 16.64
C ILE A 417 -16.50 17.37 15.35
N ASN A 418 -17.46 17.64 14.46
CA ASN A 418 -17.59 17.04 13.14
C ASN A 418 -18.05 18.09 12.11
N ASN A 419 -18.21 17.66 10.85
CA ASN A 419 -18.80 18.48 9.76
C ASN A 419 -18.07 19.82 9.57
N GLY A 420 -16.76 19.85 9.75
CA GLY A 420 -15.91 20.95 9.32
C GLY A 420 -14.98 20.49 8.21
N ALA A 421 -14.32 21.43 7.57
CA ALA A 421 -13.38 21.14 6.50
C ALA A 421 -12.11 22.00 6.61
N ILE A 422 -11.02 21.48 6.06
CA ILE A 422 -9.81 22.26 5.77
C ILE A 422 -9.54 22.26 4.26
N SER A 423 -8.94 23.33 3.78
CA SER A 423 -8.40 23.46 2.43
C SER A 423 -7.16 24.34 2.48
N ALA A 424 -6.04 23.84 2.00
CA ALA A 424 -4.79 24.58 1.97
C ALA A 424 -3.87 24.05 0.85
N ASN A 425 -2.72 24.71 0.64
CA ASN A 425 -1.73 24.27 -0.34
C ASN A 425 -0.39 23.97 0.35
N ILE A 426 0.24 22.85 -0.01
CA ILE A 426 1.50 22.41 0.60
C ILE A 426 2.61 23.43 0.38
N PHE A 427 2.71 24.06 -0.78
CA PHE A 427 3.72 25.08 -1.06
C PHE A 427 3.63 26.31 -0.15
N GLU A 428 2.43 26.58 0.41
CA GLU A 428 2.21 27.70 1.34
C GLU A 428 2.52 27.32 2.79
N VAL A 429 2.42 26.04 3.16
CA VAL A 429 2.56 25.60 4.56
C VAL A 429 3.86 24.87 4.84
N GLN A 430 4.53 24.31 3.83
CA GLN A 430 5.68 23.42 3.99
C GLN A 430 6.89 24.03 4.71
N ASN A 431 7.02 25.35 4.75
CA ASN A 431 8.11 26.06 5.42
C ASN A 431 7.83 26.33 6.91
N ARG A 432 6.60 26.05 7.41
CA ARG A 432 6.21 26.29 8.82
C ARG A 432 5.55 25.08 9.49
N MET A 433 5.60 23.92 8.87
CA MET A 433 5.07 22.67 9.43
C MET A 433 6.02 22.09 10.48
N PHE A 434 5.45 21.43 11.50
CA PHE A 434 6.22 20.73 12.53
C PHE A 434 5.80 19.26 12.59
N PHE A 435 6.75 18.38 12.83
CA PHE A 435 6.51 16.94 12.93
C PHE A 435 6.65 16.48 14.38
N SER A 436 5.91 15.44 14.77
CA SER A 436 6.04 14.86 16.10
C SER A 436 7.37 14.12 16.27
N LYS A 437 7.90 14.12 17.51
CA LYS A 437 9.01 13.26 17.95
C LYS A 437 8.63 11.79 17.95
N GLU A 438 7.37 11.53 18.30
CA GLU A 438 6.81 10.19 18.32
C GLU A 438 6.55 9.72 16.89
N SER A 439 6.98 8.50 16.60
CA SER A 439 6.76 7.85 15.33
C SER A 439 5.50 6.99 15.32
N MET A 440 5.00 6.74 14.12
CA MET A 440 4.04 5.67 13.83
C MET A 440 4.44 4.92 12.58
N GLN A 441 3.99 3.69 12.48
CA GLN A 441 3.94 2.96 11.22
C GLN A 441 2.50 2.86 10.75
N HIS A 442 2.29 3.12 9.46
CA HIS A 442 1.01 2.93 8.79
C HIS A 442 1.24 2.38 7.38
N LYS A 443 0.89 1.10 7.17
CA LYS A 443 1.12 0.40 5.88
C LYS A 443 2.61 0.52 5.45
N SER A 444 2.89 1.23 4.37
CA SER A 444 4.23 1.46 3.80
C SER A 444 4.97 2.68 4.37
N TYR A 445 4.38 3.39 5.30
CA TYR A 445 4.92 4.58 5.92
C TYR A 445 5.50 4.31 7.31
N LEU A 446 6.66 4.87 7.60
CA LEU A 446 7.24 4.98 8.93
C LEU A 446 7.65 6.45 9.15
N GLY A 447 7.23 7.07 10.24
CA GLY A 447 7.61 8.46 10.47
C GLY A 447 6.77 9.14 11.55
N PRO A 448 6.74 10.48 11.57
CA PRO A 448 6.01 11.24 12.57
C PRO A 448 4.55 10.77 12.74
N LYS A 449 4.10 10.66 13.97
CA LYS A 449 2.72 10.31 14.34
C LYS A 449 1.73 11.43 14.04
N ALA A 450 2.20 12.69 13.97
CA ALA A 450 1.38 13.87 13.75
C ALA A 450 2.14 14.94 12.98
N ILE A 451 1.40 15.76 12.23
CA ILE A 451 1.89 16.98 11.59
C ILE A 451 1.10 18.15 12.16
N LEU A 452 1.79 19.17 12.67
CA LEU A 452 1.21 20.44 13.07
C LEU A 452 1.36 21.44 11.95
N LEU A 453 0.26 22.01 11.51
CA LEU A 453 0.13 23.05 10.48
C LEU A 453 -0.42 24.31 11.13
N PRO A 454 0.43 25.33 11.41
CA PRO A 454 -0.02 26.56 12.04
C PRO A 454 -0.89 27.41 11.10
N GLY A 455 -1.92 28.06 11.67
CA GLY A 455 -2.65 29.14 11.03
C GLY A 455 -3.52 28.73 9.85
N LEU A 456 -4.15 27.56 9.90
CA LEU A 456 -5.14 27.15 8.90
C LEU A 456 -6.54 27.60 9.28
N GLU A 457 -7.39 27.73 8.27
CA GLU A 457 -8.81 28.01 8.42
C GLU A 457 -9.60 26.70 8.54
N ILE A 458 -10.61 26.70 9.40
CA ILE A 458 -11.62 25.65 9.48
C ILE A 458 -12.91 26.21 8.93
N SER A 459 -13.41 25.64 7.85
CA SER A 459 -14.76 25.87 7.38
C SER A 459 -15.75 25.07 8.20
N GLY A 460 -16.85 25.68 8.63
CA GLY A 460 -17.91 25.07 9.43
C GLY A 460 -19.20 25.87 9.29
N GLU A 461 -20.28 25.41 9.98
CA GLU A 461 -21.57 26.09 10.00
C GLU A 461 -21.56 27.35 10.89
#